data_9f4129c3041f80fc9d62a1a95a114cda
#
_entry.id   9f4129c3041f80fc9d62a1a95a114cda
#
_cell.length_a   1.000
_cell.length_b   1.000
_cell.length_c   1.000
_cell.angle_alpha   90.00
_cell.angle_beta   90.00
_cell.angle_gamma   90.00
#
_symmetry.space_group_name_H-M   'P 1'
#
loop_
_entity.id
_entity.type
_entity.pdbx_description
1 polymer ?
#
loop_
_entity_poly.entity_id
_entity_poly.type
_entity_poly.pdbx_seq_one_letter_code
_entity_poly.pdbx_strand_id
1 'polypeptide(L)'
;MMQDIKKYNVWIVYVCMWLFSFFTVWYIAIVMYYTLVHVTQSGYASDFIKNISTLSNVPIRSFYIAVFGFIGLFCFVSIRKKIRFFSRHQIIPILIELGLSLLIMKNISFSATCILFLIIADSLLYVDKPVDRSICIILVFLAYMLSNYGYLSNYIPMISFQEYLSVYNSKTQGLLLGIEVTLSNLNIVLFIAYIFLYLQKQMDETQKFAALNVELKRLNNQLKGYANLREKMGETKERNRLAREIHDTLGHTLTGLSVGLEACRVMIDKDVNVTKAQLGILEESAK
;
A
#
# COMPACT_ATOMS: atom_id res chain seq x y z
N MET A 1 3.72 -19.88 0.08
CA MET A 1 2.47 -20.65 0.12
C MET A 1 1.42 -20.09 1.09
N MET A 2 1.63 -19.99 2.42
CA MET A 2 0.62 -19.42 3.33
C MET A 2 0.32 -17.92 3.11
N GLN A 3 1.27 -17.15 2.59
CA GLN A 3 1.12 -15.74 2.28
C GLN A 3 0.33 -15.47 1.01
N ASP A 4 0.53 -16.29 0.00
CA ASP A 4 -0.20 -16.20 -1.26
C ASP A 4 -1.67 -16.49 -1.00
N ILE A 5 -1.99 -17.45 -0.12
CA ILE A 5 -3.35 -17.78 0.30
C ILE A 5 -4.04 -16.57 0.96
N LYS A 6 -3.37 -15.86 1.89
CA LYS A 6 -3.97 -14.68 2.54
C LYS A 6 -4.20 -13.50 1.56
N LYS A 7 -3.27 -13.28 0.63
CA LYS A 7 -3.43 -12.26 -0.43
C LYS A 7 -4.59 -12.59 -1.37
N TYR A 8 -4.76 -13.88 -1.72
CA TYR A 8 -5.89 -14.37 -2.50
C TYR A 8 -7.22 -14.17 -1.77
N ASN A 9 -7.27 -14.43 -0.46
CA ASN A 9 -8.50 -14.28 0.31
C ASN A 9 -9.02 -12.83 0.33
N VAL A 10 -8.14 -11.83 0.53
CA VAL A 10 -8.53 -10.41 0.47
C VAL A 10 -9.09 -10.06 -0.91
N TRP A 11 -8.44 -10.52 -1.97
CA TRP A 11 -8.88 -10.24 -3.34
C TRP A 11 -10.20 -10.93 -3.69
N ILE A 12 -10.39 -12.19 -3.27
CA ILE A 12 -11.66 -12.92 -3.46
C ILE A 12 -12.82 -12.18 -2.80
N VAL A 13 -12.67 -11.78 -1.53
CA VAL A 13 -13.72 -11.04 -0.82
C VAL A 13 -14.01 -9.70 -1.48
N TYR A 14 -12.98 -8.99 -1.95
CA TYR A 14 -13.14 -7.75 -2.73
C TYR A 14 -13.96 -7.97 -4.01
N VAL A 15 -13.67 -9.02 -4.78
CA VAL A 15 -14.45 -9.37 -5.98
C VAL A 15 -15.89 -9.76 -5.62
N CYS A 16 -16.08 -10.53 -4.54
CA CYS A 16 -17.42 -10.85 -4.05
C CYS A 16 -18.21 -9.59 -3.69
N MET A 17 -17.59 -8.61 -3.03
CA MET A 17 -18.24 -7.31 -2.75
C MET A 17 -18.71 -6.62 -4.01
N TRP A 18 -17.90 -6.59 -5.09
CA TRP A 18 -18.29 -6.02 -6.38
C TRP A 18 -19.51 -6.74 -6.98
N LEU A 19 -19.50 -8.08 -6.97
CA LEU A 19 -20.60 -8.90 -7.50
C LEU A 19 -21.89 -8.66 -6.70
N PHE A 20 -21.84 -8.75 -5.38
CA PHE A 20 -23.04 -8.58 -4.55
C PHE A 20 -23.57 -7.15 -4.56
N SER A 21 -22.70 -6.14 -4.63
CA SER A 21 -23.14 -4.74 -4.80
C SER A 21 -23.79 -4.52 -6.17
N PHE A 22 -23.27 -5.15 -7.24
CA PHE A 22 -23.92 -5.13 -8.55
C PHE A 22 -25.30 -5.76 -8.50
N PHE A 23 -25.44 -6.95 -7.89
CA PHE A 23 -26.73 -7.61 -7.72
C PHE A 23 -27.72 -6.77 -6.92
N THR A 24 -27.26 -6.09 -5.87
CA THR A 24 -28.12 -5.18 -5.06
C THR A 24 -28.63 -4.03 -5.91
N VAL A 25 -27.75 -3.32 -6.63
CA VAL A 25 -28.12 -2.21 -7.51
C VAL A 25 -29.08 -2.66 -8.61
N TRP A 26 -28.74 -3.79 -9.27
CA TRP A 26 -29.56 -4.38 -10.32
C TRP A 26 -30.93 -4.78 -9.82
N TYR A 27 -31.01 -5.41 -8.64
CA TYR A 27 -32.26 -5.83 -8.03
C TYR A 27 -33.16 -4.62 -7.73
N ILE A 28 -32.64 -3.60 -7.07
CA ILE A 28 -33.41 -2.39 -6.75
C ILE A 28 -33.88 -1.70 -8.05
N ALA A 29 -32.99 -1.52 -9.01
CA ALA A 29 -33.28 -0.85 -10.27
C ALA A 29 -34.37 -1.61 -11.08
N ILE A 30 -34.32 -2.94 -11.13
CA ILE A 30 -35.29 -3.76 -11.86
C ILE A 30 -36.67 -3.76 -11.18
N VAL A 31 -36.70 -3.84 -9.85
CA VAL A 31 -37.96 -3.79 -9.09
C VAL A 31 -38.62 -2.42 -9.27
N MET A 32 -37.86 -1.31 -9.15
CA MET A 32 -38.39 0.02 -9.40
C MET A 32 -38.93 0.19 -10.82
N TYR A 33 -38.21 -0.33 -11.81
CA TYR A 33 -38.62 -0.31 -13.22
C TYR A 33 -39.92 -1.08 -13.45
N TYR A 34 -39.99 -2.35 -13.01
CA TYR A 34 -41.16 -3.20 -13.20
C TYR A 34 -42.39 -2.66 -12.44
N THR A 35 -42.21 -2.15 -11.23
CA THR A 35 -43.30 -1.53 -10.48
C THR A 35 -43.92 -0.39 -11.27
N LEU A 36 -43.09 0.44 -11.86
CA LEU A 36 -43.56 1.59 -12.59
C LEU A 36 -44.27 1.22 -13.92
N VAL A 37 -43.71 0.23 -14.64
CA VAL A 37 -44.36 -0.30 -15.84
C VAL A 37 -45.73 -0.92 -15.49
N HIS A 38 -45.81 -1.68 -14.39
CA HIS A 38 -47.04 -2.27 -13.93
C HIS A 38 -48.11 -1.23 -13.56
N VAL A 39 -47.73 -0.18 -12.84
CA VAL A 39 -48.64 0.89 -12.42
C VAL A 39 -49.12 1.72 -13.62
N THR A 40 -48.25 2.02 -14.58
CA THR A 40 -48.66 2.78 -15.79
C THR A 40 -49.59 1.96 -16.71
N GLN A 41 -49.46 0.65 -16.75
CA GLN A 41 -50.33 -0.22 -17.55
C GLN A 41 -51.69 -0.50 -16.87
N SER A 42 -51.70 -0.65 -15.55
CA SER A 42 -52.92 -1.07 -14.83
C SER A 42 -53.82 0.12 -14.42
N GLY A 43 -53.32 1.33 -14.48
CA GLY A 43 -54.08 2.53 -14.01
C GLY A 43 -54.38 2.55 -12.51
N TYR A 44 -53.90 1.54 -11.77
CA TYR A 44 -54.03 1.45 -10.31
C TYR A 44 -53.06 2.45 -9.64
N ALA A 45 -53.48 3.05 -8.53
CA ALA A 45 -52.67 3.97 -7.75
C ALA A 45 -52.47 5.36 -8.40
N SER A 46 -53.57 6.08 -8.61
CA SER A 46 -53.59 7.48 -9.14
C SER A 46 -52.66 8.44 -8.35
N ASP A 47 -52.56 8.24 -7.04
CA ASP A 47 -51.73 9.08 -6.17
C ASP A 47 -50.22 8.78 -6.35
N PHE A 48 -49.83 7.50 -6.57
CA PHE A 48 -48.46 7.14 -6.86
C PHE A 48 -48.03 7.67 -8.24
N ILE A 49 -48.90 7.59 -9.26
CA ILE A 49 -48.65 8.15 -10.61
C ILE A 49 -48.49 9.66 -10.52
N LYS A 50 -49.29 10.33 -9.69
CA LYS A 50 -49.23 11.78 -9.49
C LYS A 50 -47.91 12.22 -8.85
N ASN A 51 -47.43 11.46 -7.87
CA ASN A 51 -46.14 11.69 -7.25
C ASN A 51 -44.96 11.43 -8.23
N ILE A 52 -45.08 10.44 -9.09
CA ILE A 52 -44.05 10.14 -10.13
C ILE A 52 -44.05 11.20 -11.23
N SER A 53 -45.20 11.76 -11.61
CA SER A 53 -45.25 12.79 -12.66
C SER A 53 -44.48 14.06 -12.26
N THR A 54 -44.25 14.27 -10.98
CA THR A 54 -43.40 15.36 -10.47
C THR A 54 -41.91 15.05 -10.54
N LEU A 55 -41.51 13.78 -10.77
CA LEU A 55 -40.10 13.38 -10.93
C LEU A 55 -39.61 13.58 -12.37
N SER A 56 -38.47 14.25 -12.50
CA SER A 56 -37.89 14.60 -13.80
C SER A 56 -37.28 13.40 -14.58
N ASN A 57 -37.25 12.21 -13.99
CA ASN A 57 -36.58 11.04 -14.60
C ASN A 57 -37.56 9.99 -15.10
N VAL A 58 -37.48 9.70 -16.39
CA VAL A 58 -38.15 8.53 -17.00
C VAL A 58 -37.57 7.25 -16.38
N PRO A 59 -38.44 6.32 -15.89
CA PRO A 59 -38.00 5.14 -15.16
C PRO A 59 -37.02 4.24 -15.92
N ILE A 60 -37.22 4.11 -17.20
CA ILE A 60 -36.32 3.35 -18.08
C ILE A 60 -34.92 3.95 -18.11
N ARG A 61 -34.82 5.28 -18.08
CA ARG A 61 -33.56 5.99 -18.03
C ARG A 61 -32.83 5.76 -16.69
N SER A 62 -33.56 5.79 -15.58
CA SER A 62 -32.99 5.52 -14.25
C SER A 62 -32.44 4.10 -14.14
N PHE A 63 -33.13 3.11 -14.70
CA PHE A 63 -32.65 1.73 -14.77
C PHE A 63 -31.34 1.64 -15.55
N TYR A 64 -31.27 2.18 -16.77
CA TYR A 64 -30.06 2.14 -17.57
C TYR A 64 -28.90 2.89 -16.92
N ILE A 65 -29.13 4.07 -16.32
CA ILE A 65 -28.08 4.81 -15.62
C ILE A 65 -27.55 4.01 -14.43
N ALA A 66 -28.40 3.35 -13.65
CA ALA A 66 -27.98 2.55 -12.52
C ALA A 66 -27.11 1.36 -12.95
N VAL A 67 -27.59 0.57 -13.92
CA VAL A 67 -26.90 -0.65 -14.36
C VAL A 67 -25.63 -0.34 -15.16
N PHE A 68 -25.74 0.48 -16.21
CA PHE A 68 -24.58 0.83 -17.04
C PHE A 68 -23.61 1.75 -16.31
N GLY A 69 -24.11 2.64 -15.41
CA GLY A 69 -23.28 3.44 -14.53
C GLY A 69 -22.40 2.58 -13.61
N PHE A 70 -22.97 1.50 -13.03
CA PHE A 70 -22.20 0.56 -12.21
C PHE A 70 -21.16 -0.22 -13.04
N ILE A 71 -21.50 -0.65 -14.23
CA ILE A 71 -20.53 -1.29 -15.16
C ILE A 71 -19.43 -0.30 -15.53
N GLY A 72 -19.80 0.97 -15.81
CA GLY A 72 -18.85 2.05 -16.08
C GLY A 72 -17.92 2.33 -14.90
N LEU A 73 -18.44 2.30 -13.68
CA LEU A 73 -17.64 2.41 -12.44
C LEU A 73 -16.62 1.28 -12.35
N PHE A 74 -17.02 0.05 -12.57
CA PHE A 74 -16.14 -1.12 -12.58
C PHE A 74 -15.05 -1.01 -13.65
N CYS A 75 -15.42 -0.60 -14.88
CA CYS A 75 -14.46 -0.36 -15.95
C CYS A 75 -13.47 0.75 -15.59
N PHE A 76 -13.95 1.85 -15.01
CA PHE A 76 -13.09 2.96 -14.57
C PHE A 76 -12.07 2.50 -13.52
N VAL A 77 -12.50 1.78 -12.48
CA VAL A 77 -11.62 1.20 -11.44
C VAL A 77 -10.55 0.28 -12.05
N SER A 78 -10.93 -0.51 -13.06
CA SER A 78 -10.00 -1.42 -13.73
C SER A 78 -8.96 -0.70 -14.59
N ILE A 79 -9.35 0.39 -15.25
CA ILE A 79 -8.50 1.13 -16.20
C ILE A 79 -7.60 2.14 -15.50
N ARG A 80 -8.05 2.81 -14.43
CA ARG A 80 -7.33 3.90 -13.76
C ARG A 80 -5.89 3.53 -13.34
N LYS A 81 -5.66 2.26 -12.95
CA LYS A 81 -4.32 1.75 -12.57
C LYS A 81 -3.31 1.82 -13.71
N LYS A 82 -3.78 1.83 -14.97
CA LYS A 82 -2.93 1.93 -16.17
C LYS A 82 -2.58 3.37 -16.53
N ILE A 83 -3.30 4.36 -15.98
CA ILE A 83 -3.14 5.76 -16.32
C ILE A 83 -2.13 6.40 -15.37
N ARG A 84 -0.97 6.81 -15.90
CA ARG A 84 0.15 7.39 -15.14
C ARG A 84 -0.25 8.64 -14.32
N PHE A 85 -1.17 9.45 -14.84
CA PHE A 85 -1.69 10.62 -14.15
C PHE A 85 -2.38 10.25 -12.84
N PHE A 86 -3.25 9.25 -12.84
CA PHE A 86 -3.98 8.78 -11.66
C PHE A 86 -3.07 8.08 -10.64
N SER A 87 -2.02 7.41 -11.11
CA SER A 87 -1.00 6.84 -10.22
C SER A 87 -0.24 7.92 -9.42
N ARG A 88 -0.07 9.12 -10.00
CA ARG A 88 0.58 10.25 -9.33
C ARG A 88 -0.36 11.00 -8.37
N HIS A 89 -1.64 11.12 -8.73
CA HIS A 89 -2.68 11.86 -8.00
C HIS A 89 -3.80 10.92 -7.56
N GLN A 90 -3.53 10.07 -6.56
CA GLN A 90 -4.40 8.96 -6.16
C GLN A 90 -5.75 9.38 -5.57
N ILE A 91 -5.90 10.62 -5.08
CA ILE A 91 -7.17 11.16 -4.57
C ILE A 91 -8.17 11.38 -5.71
N ILE A 92 -7.72 11.88 -6.87
CA ILE A 92 -8.59 12.27 -7.98
C ILE A 92 -9.48 11.11 -8.46
N PRO A 93 -8.95 9.91 -8.77
CA PRO A 93 -9.80 8.80 -9.18
C PRO A 93 -10.82 8.39 -8.11
N ILE A 94 -10.48 8.44 -6.83
CA ILE A 94 -11.43 8.14 -5.75
C ILE A 94 -12.57 9.17 -5.71
N LEU A 95 -12.28 10.46 -5.94
CA LEU A 95 -13.32 11.50 -6.05
C LEU A 95 -14.24 11.28 -7.26
N ILE A 96 -13.68 10.85 -8.39
CA ILE A 96 -14.48 10.51 -9.59
C ILE A 96 -15.38 9.31 -9.29
N GLU A 97 -14.87 8.28 -8.61
CA GLU A 97 -15.67 7.12 -8.19
C GLU A 97 -16.78 7.50 -7.24
N LEU A 98 -16.49 8.38 -6.28
CA LEU A 98 -17.49 8.92 -5.37
C LEU A 98 -18.59 9.68 -6.14
N GLY A 99 -18.22 10.53 -7.10
CA GLY A 99 -19.17 11.24 -7.95
C GLY A 99 -20.05 10.32 -8.78
N LEU A 100 -19.45 9.30 -9.42
CA LEU A 100 -20.17 8.29 -10.19
C LEU A 100 -21.11 7.46 -9.30
N SER A 101 -20.65 7.06 -8.11
CA SER A 101 -21.48 6.29 -7.17
C SER A 101 -22.68 7.10 -6.68
N LEU A 102 -22.51 8.38 -6.35
CA LEU A 102 -23.60 9.27 -5.95
C LEU A 102 -24.60 9.48 -7.09
N LEU A 103 -24.13 9.53 -8.35
CA LEU A 103 -25.00 9.60 -9.52
C LEU A 103 -25.83 8.33 -9.69
N ILE A 104 -25.24 7.16 -9.51
CA ILE A 104 -25.94 5.88 -9.53
C ILE A 104 -26.98 5.83 -8.40
N MET A 105 -26.57 6.15 -7.17
CA MET A 105 -27.43 6.14 -5.99
C MET A 105 -28.63 7.08 -6.12
N LYS A 106 -28.43 8.26 -6.69
CA LYS A 106 -29.54 9.20 -6.98
C LYS A 106 -30.62 8.56 -7.86
N ASN A 107 -30.24 7.76 -8.85
CA ASN A 107 -31.20 7.14 -9.78
C ASN A 107 -31.96 5.94 -9.17
N ILE A 108 -31.50 5.40 -8.04
CA ILE A 108 -32.16 4.36 -7.26
C ILE A 108 -32.61 4.87 -5.88
N SER A 109 -32.86 6.18 -5.80
CA SER A 109 -33.36 6.87 -4.57
C SER A 109 -32.53 6.57 -3.33
N PHE A 110 -31.22 6.48 -3.46
CA PHE A 110 -30.25 6.19 -2.39
C PHE A 110 -30.51 4.87 -1.63
N SER A 111 -31.21 3.93 -2.25
CA SER A 111 -31.54 2.63 -1.62
C SER A 111 -30.36 1.66 -1.57
N ALA A 112 -29.30 1.86 -2.36
CA ALA A 112 -28.10 0.99 -2.37
C ALA A 112 -26.86 1.73 -1.87
N THR A 113 -26.74 1.93 -0.57
CA THR A 113 -25.56 2.58 0.05
C THR A 113 -24.30 1.67 0.05
N CYS A 114 -24.45 0.39 -0.25
CA CYS A 114 -23.37 -0.59 -0.34
C CYS A 114 -22.27 -0.22 -1.35
N ILE A 115 -22.61 0.61 -2.38
CA ILE A 115 -21.62 1.11 -3.36
C ILE A 115 -20.53 1.93 -2.66
N LEU A 116 -20.86 2.67 -1.60
CA LEU A 116 -19.87 3.47 -0.86
C LEU A 116 -18.86 2.60 -0.11
N PHE A 117 -19.26 1.39 0.33
CA PHE A 117 -18.33 0.43 0.93
C PHE A 117 -17.27 -0.06 -0.06
N LEU A 118 -17.62 -0.18 -1.36
CA LEU A 118 -16.64 -0.50 -2.40
C LEU A 118 -15.58 0.58 -2.53
N ILE A 119 -15.96 1.87 -2.45
CA ILE A 119 -15.01 2.98 -2.56
C ILE A 119 -14.07 3.02 -1.36
N ILE A 120 -14.58 2.71 -0.15
CA ILE A 120 -13.72 2.58 1.04
C ILE A 120 -12.74 1.42 0.83
N ALA A 121 -13.21 0.24 0.43
CA ALA A 121 -12.37 -0.92 0.18
C ALA A 121 -11.31 -0.62 -0.89
N ASP A 122 -11.69 0.12 -1.91
CA ASP A 122 -10.83 0.49 -3.01
C ASP A 122 -9.79 1.56 -2.63
N SER A 123 -10.17 2.55 -1.79
CA SER A 123 -9.24 3.53 -1.25
C SER A 123 -8.13 2.86 -0.39
N LEU A 124 -8.47 1.81 0.35
CA LEU A 124 -7.52 1.02 1.14
C LEU A 124 -6.52 0.27 0.26
N LEU A 125 -6.93 -0.21 -0.93
CA LEU A 125 -6.08 -0.94 -1.85
C LEU A 125 -5.24 -0.07 -2.77
N TYR A 126 -5.73 1.13 -3.09
CA TYR A 126 -5.17 1.96 -4.17
C TYR A 126 -4.34 3.14 -3.66
N VAL A 127 -4.73 3.74 -2.51
CA VAL A 127 -4.06 4.94 -1.99
C VAL A 127 -2.92 4.55 -1.06
N ASP A 128 -1.68 4.84 -1.48
CA ASP A 128 -0.49 4.46 -0.73
C ASP A 128 -0.24 5.38 0.47
N LYS A 129 -0.44 6.69 0.28
CA LYS A 129 -0.16 7.68 1.33
C LYS A 129 -1.23 7.62 2.43
N PRO A 130 -0.85 7.46 3.71
CA PRO A 130 -1.82 7.31 4.81
C PRO A 130 -2.70 8.54 4.99
N VAL A 131 -2.17 9.75 4.78
CA VAL A 131 -2.95 11.00 4.90
C VAL A 131 -4.00 11.09 3.79
N ASP A 132 -3.61 10.86 2.54
CA ASP A 132 -4.51 10.91 1.38
C ASP A 132 -5.63 9.85 1.52
N ARG A 133 -5.27 8.65 1.99
CA ARG A 133 -6.21 7.56 2.27
C ARG A 133 -7.20 7.93 3.37
N SER A 134 -6.76 8.53 4.46
CA SER A 134 -7.65 8.99 5.53
C SER A 134 -8.62 10.05 5.04
N ILE A 135 -8.17 10.99 4.22
CA ILE A 135 -9.03 12.02 3.60
C ILE A 135 -10.10 11.36 2.73
N CYS A 136 -9.73 10.40 1.88
CA CYS A 136 -10.69 9.68 1.04
C CYS A 136 -11.74 8.95 1.88
N ILE A 137 -11.33 8.21 2.92
CA ILE A 137 -12.26 7.49 3.80
C ILE A 137 -13.22 8.45 4.52
N ILE A 138 -12.73 9.57 5.04
CA ILE A 138 -13.57 10.59 5.70
C ILE A 138 -14.57 11.16 4.71
N LEU A 139 -14.18 11.49 3.48
CA LEU A 139 -15.09 12.01 2.46
C LEU A 139 -16.18 10.99 2.10
N VAL A 140 -15.82 9.72 1.92
CA VAL A 140 -16.81 8.66 1.62
C VAL A 140 -17.74 8.43 2.81
N PHE A 141 -17.22 8.50 4.05
CA PHE A 141 -18.04 8.38 5.25
C PHE A 141 -19.02 9.55 5.38
N LEU A 142 -18.60 10.79 5.10
CA LEU A 142 -19.48 11.94 5.05
C LEU A 142 -20.56 11.77 3.96
N ALA A 143 -20.18 11.29 2.78
CA ALA A 143 -21.14 10.98 1.72
C ALA A 143 -22.14 9.91 2.16
N TYR A 144 -21.70 8.87 2.89
CA TYR A 144 -22.57 7.85 3.46
C TYR A 144 -23.58 8.44 4.46
N MET A 145 -23.13 9.29 5.37
CA MET A 145 -23.99 9.96 6.36
C MET A 145 -25.04 10.85 5.67
N LEU A 146 -24.64 11.57 4.63
CA LEU A 146 -25.54 12.46 3.87
C LEU A 146 -26.48 11.70 2.91
N SER A 147 -26.15 10.46 2.54
CA SER A 147 -26.94 9.63 1.60
C SER A 147 -28.16 8.98 2.22
N ASN A 148 -28.68 9.52 3.32
CA ASN A 148 -29.91 9.04 3.93
C ASN A 148 -31.13 9.58 3.17
N TYR A 149 -32.03 8.69 2.73
CA TYR A 149 -33.26 9.06 2.02
C TYR A 149 -34.10 10.09 2.79
N GLY A 150 -34.32 9.88 4.08
CA GLY A 150 -35.18 10.77 4.90
C GLY A 150 -34.62 12.19 5.00
N TYR A 151 -33.29 12.37 4.89
CA TYR A 151 -32.68 13.70 4.85
C TYR A 151 -32.75 14.33 3.46
N LEU A 152 -32.40 13.55 2.42
CA LEU A 152 -32.32 14.05 1.04
C LEU A 152 -33.69 14.31 0.41
N SER A 153 -34.72 13.56 0.79
CA SER A 153 -36.08 13.74 0.27
C SER A 153 -36.66 15.12 0.52
N ASN A 154 -36.16 15.85 1.53
CA ASN A 154 -36.57 17.24 1.80
C ASN A 154 -36.01 18.26 0.78
N TYR A 155 -34.93 17.92 0.09
CA TYR A 155 -34.21 18.80 -0.84
C TYR A 155 -34.33 18.36 -2.30
N ILE A 156 -34.46 17.07 -2.54
CA ILE A 156 -34.49 16.48 -3.87
C ILE A 156 -35.77 15.65 -3.98
N PRO A 157 -36.66 15.94 -4.93
CA PRO A 157 -37.87 15.14 -5.13
C PRO A 157 -37.47 13.72 -5.57
N MET A 158 -37.73 12.74 -4.71
CA MET A 158 -37.46 11.32 -4.95
C MET A 158 -38.49 10.47 -4.21
N ILE A 159 -38.73 9.28 -4.71
CA ILE A 159 -39.65 8.30 -4.11
C ILE A 159 -38.80 7.22 -3.48
N SER A 160 -39.11 6.83 -2.23
CA SER A 160 -38.40 5.76 -1.53
C SER A 160 -38.64 4.39 -2.20
N PHE A 161 -37.69 3.46 -2.08
CA PHE A 161 -37.89 2.08 -2.53
C PHE A 161 -39.12 1.44 -1.87
N GLN A 162 -39.38 1.77 -0.63
CA GLN A 162 -40.52 1.27 0.13
C GLN A 162 -41.84 1.78 -0.45
N GLU A 163 -41.92 3.02 -0.96
CA GLU A 163 -43.09 3.54 -1.65
C GLU A 163 -43.34 2.83 -2.99
N TYR A 164 -42.29 2.45 -3.73
CA TYR A 164 -42.44 1.58 -4.91
C TYR A 164 -43.08 0.25 -4.56
N LEU A 165 -42.74 -0.32 -3.40
CA LEU A 165 -43.27 -1.59 -2.95
C LEU A 165 -44.68 -1.49 -2.41
N SER A 166 -45.17 -0.31 -1.98
CA SER A 166 -46.52 -0.14 -1.44
C SER A 166 -47.64 -0.44 -2.45
N VAL A 167 -47.34 -0.48 -3.75
CA VAL A 167 -48.26 -0.84 -4.82
C VAL A 167 -48.62 -2.32 -4.80
N TYR A 168 -47.77 -3.17 -4.25
CA TYR A 168 -47.99 -4.62 -4.15
C TYR A 168 -48.77 -5.03 -2.91
N ASN A 169 -49.37 -6.21 -2.95
CA ASN A 169 -50.00 -6.78 -1.77
C ASN A 169 -48.96 -7.02 -0.65
N SER A 170 -49.40 -7.04 0.61
CA SER A 170 -48.51 -7.14 1.78
C SER A 170 -47.57 -8.35 1.75
N LYS A 171 -47.99 -9.48 1.17
CA LYS A 171 -47.14 -10.67 1.03
C LYS A 171 -46.00 -10.48 0.05
N THR A 172 -46.29 -9.93 -1.14
CA THR A 172 -45.28 -9.66 -2.17
C THR A 172 -44.34 -8.53 -1.74
N GLN A 173 -44.91 -7.47 -1.12
CA GLN A 173 -44.14 -6.38 -0.53
C GLN A 173 -43.13 -6.89 0.51
N GLY A 174 -43.56 -7.76 1.43
CA GLY A 174 -42.68 -8.35 2.43
C GLY A 174 -41.56 -9.21 1.82
N LEU A 175 -41.83 -9.97 0.76
CA LEU A 175 -40.83 -10.77 0.06
C LEU A 175 -39.79 -9.88 -0.64
N LEU A 176 -40.24 -8.86 -1.39
CA LEU A 176 -39.34 -7.95 -2.11
C LEU A 176 -38.45 -7.15 -1.17
N LEU A 177 -39.04 -6.65 -0.07
CA LEU A 177 -38.29 -5.94 0.95
C LEU A 177 -37.29 -6.87 1.67
N GLY A 178 -37.71 -8.11 1.95
CA GLY A 178 -36.84 -9.13 2.58
C GLY A 178 -35.60 -9.45 1.73
N ILE A 179 -35.74 -9.52 0.42
CA ILE A 179 -34.61 -9.73 -0.49
C ILE A 179 -33.65 -8.54 -0.47
N GLU A 180 -34.18 -7.31 -0.54
CA GLU A 180 -33.36 -6.08 -0.48
C GLU A 180 -32.57 -6.03 0.82
N VAL A 181 -33.21 -6.20 1.96
CA VAL A 181 -32.58 -6.19 3.29
C VAL A 181 -31.52 -7.29 3.39
N THR A 182 -31.79 -8.48 2.86
CA THR A 182 -30.81 -9.59 2.87
C THR A 182 -29.59 -9.27 2.03
N LEU A 183 -29.77 -8.72 0.82
CA LEU A 183 -28.66 -8.32 -0.03
C LEU A 183 -27.83 -7.19 0.60
N SER A 184 -28.50 -6.21 1.21
CA SER A 184 -27.84 -5.09 1.90
C SER A 184 -27.03 -5.58 3.10
N ASN A 185 -27.60 -6.44 3.93
CA ASN A 185 -26.90 -7.04 5.08
C ASN A 185 -25.71 -7.91 4.64
N LEU A 186 -25.85 -8.67 3.57
CA LEU A 186 -24.75 -9.46 3.02
C LEU A 186 -23.57 -8.59 2.56
N ASN A 187 -23.84 -7.44 1.94
CA ASN A 187 -22.79 -6.48 1.58
C ASN A 187 -22.06 -5.93 2.81
N ILE A 188 -22.78 -5.66 3.91
CA ILE A 188 -22.16 -5.22 5.18
C ILE A 188 -21.27 -6.33 5.76
N VAL A 189 -21.73 -7.57 5.78
CA VAL A 189 -20.93 -8.71 6.26
C VAL A 189 -19.68 -8.90 5.43
N LEU A 190 -19.78 -8.83 4.09
CA LEU A 190 -18.64 -8.91 3.19
C LEU A 190 -17.65 -7.76 3.41
N PHE A 191 -18.14 -6.55 3.64
CA PHE A 191 -17.29 -5.40 3.94
C PHE A 191 -16.54 -5.57 5.27
N ILE A 192 -17.21 -6.05 6.33
CA ILE A 192 -16.57 -6.35 7.62
C ILE A 192 -15.50 -7.43 7.45
N ALA A 193 -15.83 -8.52 6.73
CA ALA A 193 -14.87 -9.58 6.42
C ALA A 193 -13.67 -9.06 5.64
N TYR A 194 -13.89 -8.18 4.66
CA TYR A 194 -12.83 -7.53 3.90
C TYR A 194 -11.89 -6.70 4.80
N ILE A 195 -12.46 -5.83 5.66
CA ILE A 195 -11.68 -5.00 6.59
C ILE A 195 -10.84 -5.88 7.52
N PHE A 196 -11.43 -6.94 8.07
CA PHE A 196 -10.73 -7.88 8.95
C PHE A 196 -9.53 -8.54 8.26
N LEU A 197 -9.73 -9.07 7.05
CA LEU A 197 -8.66 -9.69 6.26
C LEU A 197 -7.58 -8.68 5.83
N TYR A 198 -8.00 -7.46 5.49
CA TYR A 198 -7.08 -6.36 5.16
C TYR A 198 -6.19 -5.99 6.35
N LEU A 199 -6.78 -5.84 7.54
CA LEU A 199 -6.03 -5.54 8.77
C LEU A 199 -5.06 -6.67 9.14
N GLN A 200 -5.49 -7.93 9.04
CA GLN A 200 -4.58 -9.08 9.25
C GLN A 200 -3.38 -9.03 8.29
N LYS A 201 -3.63 -8.74 7.02
CA LYS A 201 -2.56 -8.61 6.02
C LYS A 201 -1.58 -7.50 6.40
N GLN A 202 -2.08 -6.33 6.81
CA GLN A 202 -1.26 -5.18 7.22
C GLN A 202 -0.41 -5.51 8.46
N MET A 203 -0.97 -6.20 9.44
CA MET A 203 -0.24 -6.65 10.62
C MET A 203 0.89 -7.60 10.26
N ASP A 204 0.62 -8.59 9.39
CA ASP A 204 1.63 -9.55 8.92
C ASP A 204 2.78 -8.83 8.17
N GLU A 205 2.46 -7.85 7.32
CA GLU A 205 3.46 -7.04 6.60
C GLU A 205 4.31 -6.22 7.57
N THR A 206 3.69 -5.57 8.55
CA THR A 206 4.40 -4.78 9.57
C THR A 206 5.35 -5.64 10.40
N GLN A 207 4.92 -6.83 10.82
CA GLN A 207 5.78 -7.77 11.56
C GLN A 207 7.00 -8.21 10.73
N LYS A 208 6.83 -8.46 9.43
CA LYS A 208 7.93 -8.80 8.53
C LYS A 208 8.92 -7.66 8.37
N PHE A 209 8.43 -6.42 8.18
CA PHE A 209 9.30 -5.26 8.12
C PHE A 209 10.10 -5.08 9.42
N ALA A 210 9.47 -5.31 10.58
CA ALA A 210 10.15 -5.26 11.87
C ALA A 210 11.25 -6.34 11.96
N ALA A 211 10.96 -7.59 11.57
CA ALA A 211 11.95 -8.68 11.58
C ALA A 211 13.11 -8.41 10.62
N LEU A 212 12.84 -7.93 9.40
CA LEU A 212 13.88 -7.57 8.44
C LEU A 212 14.76 -6.42 8.95
N ASN A 213 14.19 -5.42 9.60
CA ASN A 213 14.95 -4.33 10.20
C ASN A 213 15.89 -4.81 11.31
N VAL A 214 15.45 -5.76 12.14
CA VAL A 214 16.31 -6.39 13.17
C VAL A 214 17.47 -7.14 12.52
N GLU A 215 17.21 -7.92 11.48
CA GLU A 215 18.26 -8.68 10.77
C GLU A 215 19.24 -7.76 10.04
N LEU A 216 18.75 -6.70 9.38
CA LEU A 216 19.62 -5.68 8.77
C LEU A 216 20.55 -5.02 9.81
N LYS A 217 20.02 -4.70 10.98
CA LYS A 217 20.82 -4.13 12.08
C LYS A 217 21.89 -5.11 12.57
N ARG A 218 21.54 -6.40 12.67
CA ARG A 218 22.47 -7.46 13.05
C ARG A 218 23.62 -7.59 12.03
N LEU A 219 23.27 -7.67 10.73
CA LEU A 219 24.26 -7.76 9.65
C LEU A 219 25.17 -6.53 9.59
N ASN A 220 24.63 -5.34 9.77
CA ASN A 220 25.42 -4.09 9.81
C ASN A 220 26.43 -4.10 10.99
N ASN A 221 26.02 -4.58 12.17
CA ASN A 221 26.92 -4.73 13.31
C ASN A 221 28.03 -5.77 13.04
N GLN A 222 27.72 -6.87 12.38
CA GLN A 222 28.72 -7.85 11.96
C GLN A 222 29.72 -7.25 10.96
N LEU A 223 29.24 -6.53 9.95
CA LEU A 223 30.10 -5.84 8.98
C LEU A 223 31.04 -4.84 9.65
N LYS A 224 30.57 -4.05 10.63
CA LYS A 224 31.42 -3.16 11.43
C LYS A 224 32.46 -3.92 12.21
N GLY A 225 32.10 -5.09 12.80
CA GLY A 225 33.04 -5.95 13.49
C GLY A 225 34.15 -6.47 12.57
N TYR A 226 33.78 -6.92 11.37
CA TYR A 226 34.78 -7.37 10.36
C TYR A 226 35.68 -6.21 9.88
N ALA A 227 35.14 -5.02 9.69
CA ALA A 227 35.94 -3.85 9.32
C ALA A 227 36.98 -3.51 10.38
N ASN A 228 36.59 -3.46 11.66
CA ASN A 228 37.50 -3.20 12.76
C ASN A 228 38.57 -4.30 12.91
N LEU A 229 38.20 -5.58 12.69
CA LEU A 229 39.14 -6.67 12.73
C LEU A 229 40.17 -6.55 11.59
N ARG A 230 39.74 -6.22 10.39
CA ARG A 230 40.62 -6.03 9.22
C ARG A 230 41.57 -4.86 9.41
N GLU A 231 41.12 -3.77 10.02
CA GLU A 231 41.95 -2.62 10.36
C GLU A 231 43.10 -3.05 11.34
N LYS A 232 42.73 -3.71 12.45
CA LYS A 232 43.74 -4.25 13.42
C LYS A 232 44.71 -5.22 12.79
N MET A 233 44.23 -6.08 11.91
CA MET A 233 45.13 -7.00 11.17
C MET A 233 46.07 -6.24 10.22
N GLY A 234 45.58 -5.15 9.59
CA GLY A 234 46.41 -4.28 8.77
C GLY A 234 47.49 -3.57 9.58
N GLU A 235 47.14 -2.99 10.72
CA GLU A 235 48.09 -2.37 11.66
C GLU A 235 49.16 -3.34 12.15
N THR A 236 48.73 -4.55 12.55
CA THR A 236 49.68 -5.62 12.99
C THR A 236 50.62 -6.05 11.89
N LYS A 237 50.10 -6.20 10.67
CA LYS A 237 50.93 -6.59 9.50
C LYS A 237 51.96 -5.52 9.18
N GLU A 238 51.54 -4.24 9.23
CA GLU A 238 52.44 -3.11 8.95
C GLU A 238 53.50 -2.97 10.06
N ARG A 239 53.13 -3.10 11.31
CA ARG A 239 54.07 -3.14 12.42
C ARG A 239 55.13 -4.26 12.28
N ASN A 240 54.71 -5.47 11.88
CA ASN A 240 55.62 -6.58 11.66
C ASN A 240 56.51 -6.38 10.43
N ARG A 241 56.03 -5.67 9.39
CA ARG A 241 56.83 -5.28 8.23
C ARG A 241 57.94 -4.30 8.62
N LEU A 242 57.55 -3.23 9.34
CA LEU A 242 58.47 -2.21 9.83
C LEU A 242 59.54 -2.82 10.78
N ALA A 243 59.11 -3.71 11.70
CA ALA A 243 60.02 -4.35 12.60
C ALA A 243 61.10 -5.22 11.86
N ARG A 244 60.73 -5.90 10.80
CA ARG A 244 61.66 -6.66 9.94
C ARG A 244 62.60 -5.72 9.18
N GLU A 245 62.07 -4.66 8.57
CA GLU A 245 62.86 -3.70 7.82
C GLU A 245 63.90 -2.98 8.70
N ILE A 246 63.51 -2.62 9.94
CA ILE A 246 64.40 -2.07 10.93
C ILE A 246 65.49 -3.12 11.34
N HIS A 247 65.07 -4.36 11.63
CA HIS A 247 65.99 -5.43 11.99
C HIS A 247 67.01 -5.72 10.91
N ASP A 248 66.57 -5.79 9.66
CA ASP A 248 67.44 -6.08 8.52
C ASP A 248 68.45 -4.92 8.29
N THR A 249 67.94 -3.65 8.36
CA THR A 249 68.80 -2.47 8.18
C THR A 249 69.83 -2.35 9.32
N LEU A 250 69.37 -2.41 10.58
CA LEU A 250 70.25 -2.36 11.75
C LEU A 250 71.20 -3.55 11.78
N GLY A 251 70.70 -4.75 11.45
CA GLY A 251 71.54 -5.97 11.44
C GLY A 251 72.66 -5.86 10.44
N HIS A 252 72.40 -5.40 9.20
CA HIS A 252 73.42 -5.18 8.18
C HIS A 252 74.45 -4.10 8.61
N THR A 253 73.98 -2.98 9.13
CA THR A 253 74.84 -1.89 9.60
C THR A 253 75.72 -2.32 10.74
N LEU A 254 75.15 -2.97 11.77
CA LEU A 254 75.91 -3.49 12.92
C LEU A 254 76.93 -4.55 12.51
N THR A 255 76.56 -5.46 11.59
CA THR A 255 77.50 -6.47 11.09
C THR A 255 78.63 -5.82 10.30
N GLY A 256 78.35 -4.83 9.43
CA GLY A 256 79.32 -4.09 8.71
C GLY A 256 80.31 -3.33 9.63
N LEU A 257 79.77 -2.68 10.67
CA LEU A 257 80.61 -2.00 11.68
C LEU A 257 81.49 -2.98 12.49
N SER A 258 80.92 -4.15 12.89
CA SER A 258 81.65 -5.15 13.63
C SER A 258 82.85 -5.75 12.82
N VAL A 259 82.60 -6.12 11.54
CA VAL A 259 83.59 -6.58 10.63
C VAL A 259 84.66 -5.50 10.33
N GLY A 260 84.20 -4.24 10.13
CA GLY A 260 85.13 -3.13 9.91
C GLY A 260 86.00 -2.81 11.12
N LEU A 261 85.46 -2.86 12.33
CA LEU A 261 86.21 -2.69 13.56
C LEU A 261 87.25 -3.85 13.77
N GLU A 262 86.86 -5.06 13.43
CA GLU A 262 87.76 -6.21 13.52
C GLU A 262 88.91 -6.12 12.50
N ALA A 263 88.67 -5.64 11.30
CA ALA A 263 89.64 -5.30 10.30
C ALA A 263 90.65 -4.22 10.81
N CYS A 264 90.14 -3.15 11.40
CA CYS A 264 90.94 -2.10 12.03
C CYS A 264 91.82 -2.64 13.17
N ARG A 265 91.29 -3.53 13.97
CA ARG A 265 92.07 -4.19 15.07
C ARG A 265 93.22 -5.00 14.53
N VAL A 266 93.12 -5.67 13.42
CA VAL A 266 94.20 -6.48 12.83
C VAL A 266 95.20 -5.60 12.09
N MET A 267 94.78 -4.42 11.57
CA MET A 267 95.61 -3.55 10.79
C MET A 267 96.38 -2.52 11.61
N ILE A 268 95.98 -2.23 12.85
CA ILE A 268 96.56 -1.15 13.65
C ILE A 268 98.06 -1.33 13.91
N ASP A 269 98.57 -2.54 14.06
CA ASP A 269 99.93 -2.86 14.27
C ASP A 269 100.74 -2.91 12.95
N LYS A 270 100.11 -2.85 11.79
CA LYS A 270 100.75 -2.89 10.48
C LYS A 270 100.84 -1.52 9.80
N ASP A 271 99.77 -0.76 9.81
CA ASP A 271 99.75 0.58 9.18
C ASP A 271 98.69 1.44 9.89
N VAL A 272 99.14 2.36 10.70
CA VAL A 272 98.32 3.30 11.50
C VAL A 272 97.54 4.32 10.62
N ASN A 273 98.09 4.68 9.46
CA ASN A 273 97.44 5.67 8.61
C ASN A 273 96.23 5.10 7.88
N VAL A 274 96.33 3.87 7.35
CA VAL A 274 95.23 3.14 6.75
C VAL A 274 94.17 2.78 7.76
N THR A 275 94.54 2.45 8.96
CA THR A 275 93.60 2.13 10.06
C THR A 275 92.80 3.42 10.44
N LYS A 276 93.41 4.60 10.50
CA LYS A 276 92.71 5.88 10.76
C LYS A 276 91.74 6.21 9.63
N ALA A 277 92.06 6.02 8.37
CA ALA A 277 91.15 6.23 7.25
C ALA A 277 89.93 5.28 7.32
N GLN A 278 90.17 4.03 7.65
CA GLN A 278 89.09 3.03 7.79
C GLN A 278 88.15 3.32 8.94
N LEU A 279 88.64 3.82 10.11
CA LEU A 279 87.87 4.26 11.24
C LEU A 279 86.98 5.45 10.90
N GLY A 280 87.47 6.40 10.07
CA GLY A 280 86.68 7.51 9.57
C GLY A 280 85.48 7.08 8.72
N ILE A 281 85.67 6.06 7.85
CA ILE A 281 84.57 5.52 7.02
C ILE A 281 83.54 4.80 7.92
N LEU A 282 84.00 4.07 8.93
CA LEU A 282 83.08 3.45 9.88
C LEU A 282 82.29 4.41 10.73
N GLU A 283 82.95 5.52 11.17
CA GLU A 283 82.27 6.59 11.91
C GLU A 283 81.17 7.27 11.03
N GLU A 284 81.45 7.49 9.77
CA GLU A 284 80.47 8.06 8.82
C GLU A 284 79.32 7.07 8.55
N SER A 285 79.61 5.80 8.49
CA SER A 285 78.59 4.73 8.32
C SER A 285 77.70 4.49 9.54
N ALA A 286 78.15 4.95 10.74
CA ALA A 286 77.44 4.80 12.01
C ALA A 286 76.51 5.99 12.32
N LYS A 287 76.65 7.09 11.57
CA LYS A 287 75.76 8.27 11.68
C LYS A 287 74.50 8.10 10.85
#